data_cce54be8997d0b5859b8bd0c8c07df07
#
_entry.id   cce54be8997d0b5859b8bd0c8c07df07
#
_cell.length_a   1.000
_cell.length_b   1.000
_cell.length_c   1.000
_cell.angle_alpha   90.00
_cell.angle_beta   90.00
_cell.angle_gamma   90.00
#
_symmetry.space_group_name_H-M   'P 1'
#
loop_
_entity.id
_entity.type
_entity.pdbx_description
1 polymer ?
#
loop_
_entity_poly.entity_id
_entity_poly.type
_entity_poly.pdbx_seq_one_letter_code
_entity_poly.pdbx_strand_id
1 'polypeptide(L)'
;MAATEILLPVRDYDLAATLDSGQVFRWRQVENFWHGVIGKQFVRLTQTENGIHAQAAAPVDDWNFLREFLQTETDLSAILKTFPDDEPMRAAVASCRGLRLLRQDPWECLASFILSSTKQIVQIRQIVALLCERFGERLAPPPANGRRLVHHDGAHGVMRPANFSFPSPQRIAACTEADLRACKMGFRAPGLLNAARQIAGDQLDLGKIRTLDYAAARAELMKLHGVGGKIADCVLLFGYGFDAAFPVDVWIERALQELYFPRRRASDKRLHRFAATHFGPHAGYAQQYLFHFMRTKRG
;
A
#
# COMPACT_ATOMS: atom_id res chain seq x y z
N MET A 1 -27.91 -8.00 8.54
CA MET A 1 -27.92 -9.33 7.86
C MET A 1 -26.62 -9.47 7.08
N ALA A 2 -25.96 -10.59 7.22
CA ALA A 2 -24.74 -10.88 6.48
C ALA A 2 -25.01 -10.88 4.97
N ALA A 3 -24.21 -10.17 4.20
CA ALA A 3 -24.34 -10.05 2.75
C ALA A 3 -23.01 -10.36 2.06
N THR A 4 -23.07 -10.95 0.89
CA THR A 4 -21.89 -11.22 0.06
C THR A 4 -21.51 -10.03 -0.83
N GLU A 5 -22.35 -9.02 -0.92
CA GLU A 5 -22.18 -7.87 -1.78
C GLU A 5 -22.62 -6.59 -1.08
N ILE A 6 -21.95 -5.48 -1.41
CA ILE A 6 -22.32 -4.14 -0.97
C ILE A 6 -22.00 -3.11 -2.06
N LEU A 7 -22.77 -2.06 -2.12
CA LEU A 7 -22.43 -0.82 -2.81
C LEU A 7 -21.96 0.20 -1.77
N LEU A 8 -20.74 0.68 -1.90
CA LEU A 8 -20.18 1.75 -1.11
C LEU A 8 -20.33 3.06 -1.89
N PRO A 9 -21.25 3.95 -1.49
CA PRO A 9 -21.37 5.24 -2.16
C PRO A 9 -20.14 6.07 -1.90
N VAL A 10 -19.48 6.53 -2.94
CA VAL A 10 -18.29 7.40 -2.86
C VAL A 10 -18.42 8.54 -3.87
N ARG A 11 -17.84 9.68 -3.53
CA ARG A 11 -17.72 10.82 -4.42
C ARG A 11 -16.26 11.13 -4.68
N ASP A 12 -15.95 11.54 -5.90
CA ASP A 12 -14.61 11.96 -6.27
C ASP A 12 -13.56 10.89 -5.90
N TYR A 13 -13.82 9.63 -6.28
CA TYR A 13 -13.00 8.47 -5.99
C TYR A 13 -12.48 7.85 -7.29
N ASP A 14 -11.20 7.61 -7.40
CA ASP A 14 -10.57 6.85 -8.48
C ASP A 14 -10.01 5.54 -7.90
N LEU A 15 -10.77 4.45 -8.09
CA LEU A 15 -10.39 3.12 -7.58
C LEU A 15 -9.13 2.59 -8.26
N ALA A 16 -8.98 2.82 -9.55
CA ALA A 16 -7.83 2.35 -10.32
C ALA A 16 -6.55 3.07 -9.89
N ALA A 17 -6.57 4.42 -9.86
CA ALA A 17 -5.44 5.20 -9.36
C ALA A 17 -5.11 4.84 -7.90
N THR A 18 -6.12 4.59 -7.06
CA THR A 18 -5.92 4.22 -5.65
C THR A 18 -5.22 2.86 -5.51
N LEU A 19 -5.67 1.83 -6.22
CA LEU A 19 -5.15 0.46 -6.07
C LEU A 19 -3.85 0.21 -6.85
N ASP A 20 -3.56 0.98 -7.91
CA ASP A 20 -2.35 0.82 -8.72
C ASP A 20 -1.26 1.85 -8.42
N SER A 21 -1.47 2.75 -7.47
CA SER A 21 -0.51 3.82 -7.12
C SER A 21 0.76 3.33 -6.40
N GLY A 22 0.93 2.04 -6.18
CA GLY A 22 2.13 1.47 -5.54
C GLY A 22 2.14 1.53 -4.01
N GLN A 23 1.04 1.88 -3.38
CA GLN A 23 0.87 1.82 -1.94
C GLN A 23 0.50 0.41 -1.43
N VAL A 24 -0.07 -0.45 -2.30
CA VAL A 24 -0.43 -1.85 -2.02
C VAL A 24 0.08 -2.79 -3.10
N PHE A 25 0.29 -4.07 -2.78
CA PHE A 25 0.95 -5.01 -3.68
C PHE A 25 0.14 -6.28 -3.96
N ARG A 26 -1.03 -6.44 -3.34
CA ARG A 26 -1.87 -7.65 -3.44
C ARG A 26 -3.14 -7.46 -4.26
N TRP A 27 -3.28 -6.31 -4.90
CA TRP A 27 -4.41 -6.00 -5.77
C TRP A 27 -4.06 -6.20 -7.23
N ARG A 28 -5.02 -6.71 -8.01
CA ARG A 28 -4.87 -6.93 -9.46
C ARG A 28 -6.17 -6.68 -10.16
N GLN A 29 -6.07 -6.03 -11.29
CA GLN A 29 -7.17 -5.92 -12.21
C GLN A 29 -7.23 -7.18 -13.09
N VAL A 30 -8.41 -7.79 -13.16
CA VAL A 30 -8.76 -8.88 -14.07
C VAL A 30 -10.06 -8.49 -14.72
N GLU A 31 -10.04 -8.27 -16.02
CA GLU A 31 -11.15 -7.66 -16.76
C GLU A 31 -11.54 -6.30 -16.13
N ASN A 32 -12.80 -6.12 -15.74
CA ASN A 32 -13.31 -4.89 -15.13
C ASN A 32 -13.30 -4.91 -13.59
N PHE A 33 -12.67 -5.92 -12.98
CA PHE A 33 -12.70 -6.10 -11.54
C PHE A 33 -11.29 -6.03 -10.94
N TRP A 34 -11.21 -5.40 -9.78
CA TRP A 34 -10.04 -5.47 -8.92
C TRP A 34 -10.19 -6.62 -7.92
N HIS A 35 -9.23 -7.52 -7.90
CA HIS A 35 -9.18 -8.65 -6.99
C HIS A 35 -8.09 -8.41 -5.95
N GLY A 36 -8.45 -8.58 -4.68
CA GLY A 36 -7.51 -8.41 -3.58
C GLY A 36 -7.92 -9.15 -2.33
N VAL A 37 -7.03 -9.11 -1.34
CA VAL A 37 -7.27 -9.70 -0.01
C VAL A 37 -7.00 -8.64 1.04
N ILE A 38 -7.93 -8.46 1.97
CA ILE A 38 -7.82 -7.61 3.14
C ILE A 38 -7.97 -8.52 4.36
N GLY A 39 -6.90 -8.66 5.16
CA GLY A 39 -6.89 -9.63 6.25
C GLY A 39 -7.11 -11.06 5.73
N LYS A 40 -8.24 -11.68 6.12
CA LYS A 40 -8.68 -13.00 5.64
C LYS A 40 -9.85 -12.94 4.66
N GLN A 41 -10.24 -11.75 4.19
CA GLN A 41 -11.34 -11.58 3.25
C GLN A 41 -10.79 -11.39 1.83
N PHE A 42 -11.11 -12.33 0.93
CA PHE A 42 -10.93 -12.14 -0.49
C PHE A 42 -12.09 -11.29 -1.02
N VAL A 43 -11.77 -10.17 -1.67
CA VAL A 43 -12.76 -9.25 -2.19
C VAL A 43 -12.52 -8.95 -3.67
N ARG A 44 -13.61 -8.69 -4.38
CA ARG A 44 -13.64 -8.23 -5.74
C ARG A 44 -14.35 -6.88 -5.79
N LEU A 45 -13.71 -5.88 -6.40
CA LEU A 45 -14.21 -4.52 -6.47
C LEU A 45 -14.39 -4.07 -7.92
N THR A 46 -15.42 -3.31 -8.18
CA THR A 46 -15.58 -2.55 -9.43
C THR A 46 -16.13 -1.18 -9.12
N GLN A 47 -15.67 -0.17 -9.84
CA GLN A 47 -16.22 1.18 -9.73
C GLN A 47 -17.36 1.37 -10.71
N THR A 48 -18.43 1.97 -10.23
CA THR A 48 -19.62 2.35 -11.00
C THR A 48 -19.89 3.84 -10.81
N GLU A 49 -20.84 4.39 -11.53
CA GLU A 49 -21.28 5.79 -11.35
C GLU A 49 -21.85 6.07 -9.95
N ASN A 50 -22.41 5.04 -9.29
CA ASN A 50 -23.04 5.17 -7.98
C ASN A 50 -22.08 4.87 -6.82
N GLY A 51 -20.83 4.46 -7.08
CA GLY A 51 -19.85 4.12 -6.06
C GLY A 51 -19.02 2.89 -6.38
N ILE A 52 -18.49 2.25 -5.35
CA ILE A 52 -17.69 1.03 -5.45
C ILE A 52 -18.57 -0.18 -5.09
N HIS A 53 -18.80 -1.05 -6.05
CA HIS A 53 -19.46 -2.33 -5.81
C HIS A 53 -18.41 -3.33 -5.35
N ALA A 54 -18.65 -3.95 -4.21
CA ALA A 54 -17.76 -4.93 -3.59
C ALA A 54 -18.47 -6.28 -3.43
N GLN A 55 -17.74 -7.36 -3.69
CA GLN A 55 -18.18 -8.73 -3.49
C GLN A 55 -17.15 -9.49 -2.66
N ALA A 56 -17.62 -10.27 -1.68
CA ALA A 56 -16.80 -11.14 -0.84
C ALA A 56 -17.11 -12.63 -1.11
N ALA A 57 -16.17 -13.51 -0.78
CA ALA A 57 -16.30 -14.95 -0.98
C ALA A 57 -17.35 -15.59 -0.05
N ALA A 58 -17.54 -15.03 1.13
CA ALA A 58 -18.48 -15.45 2.15
C ALA A 58 -19.32 -14.26 2.65
N PRO A 59 -20.48 -14.50 3.25
CA PRO A 59 -21.26 -13.44 3.87
C PRO A 59 -20.43 -12.65 4.89
N VAL A 60 -20.55 -11.34 4.83
CA VAL A 60 -19.89 -10.38 5.69
C VAL A 60 -20.94 -9.68 6.54
N ASP A 61 -20.78 -9.71 7.85
CA ASP A 61 -21.70 -9.06 8.78
C ASP A 61 -21.50 -7.55 8.79
N ASP A 62 -20.23 -7.12 8.76
CA ASP A 62 -19.85 -5.73 8.79
C ASP A 62 -18.77 -5.44 7.73
N TRP A 63 -19.06 -4.48 6.85
CA TRP A 63 -18.17 -4.03 5.79
C TRP A 63 -17.24 -2.87 6.20
N ASN A 64 -17.15 -2.55 7.49
CA ASN A 64 -16.28 -1.46 7.97
C ASN A 64 -14.80 -1.72 7.65
N PHE A 65 -14.35 -2.99 7.68
CA PHE A 65 -12.98 -3.32 7.26
C PHE A 65 -12.65 -2.81 5.84
N LEU A 66 -13.63 -2.84 4.93
CA LEU A 66 -13.45 -2.38 3.56
C LEU A 66 -13.56 -0.85 3.45
N ARG A 67 -14.50 -0.22 4.19
CA ARG A 67 -14.62 1.23 4.27
C ARG A 67 -13.34 1.85 4.83
N GLU A 68 -12.83 1.30 5.92
CA GLU A 68 -11.57 1.73 6.53
C GLU A 68 -10.38 1.51 5.59
N PHE A 69 -10.28 0.35 4.94
CA PHE A 69 -9.21 0.09 3.99
C PHE A 69 -9.23 1.08 2.82
N LEU A 70 -10.40 1.31 2.21
CA LEU A 70 -10.57 2.20 1.06
C LEU A 70 -10.66 3.68 1.45
N GLN A 71 -10.79 4.01 2.74
CA GLN A 71 -10.96 5.38 3.23
C GLN A 71 -12.15 6.10 2.55
N THR A 72 -13.28 5.42 2.47
CA THR A 72 -14.47 5.91 1.75
C THR A 72 -15.09 7.14 2.37
N GLU A 73 -14.94 7.34 3.68
CA GLU A 73 -15.48 8.46 4.45
C GLU A 73 -14.58 9.71 4.44
N THR A 74 -13.40 9.61 3.81
CA THR A 74 -12.44 10.72 3.80
C THR A 74 -12.92 11.87 2.91
N ASP A 75 -13.00 13.07 3.46
CA ASP A 75 -13.25 14.31 2.69
C ASP A 75 -12.00 14.72 1.90
N LEU A 76 -11.90 14.19 0.67
CA LEU A 76 -10.80 14.54 -0.23
C LEU A 76 -10.75 16.03 -0.54
N SER A 77 -11.90 16.69 -0.65
CA SER A 77 -11.95 18.11 -0.99
C SER A 77 -11.31 18.96 0.11
N ALA A 78 -11.52 18.60 1.38
CA ALA A 78 -10.87 19.26 2.50
C ALA A 78 -9.35 19.04 2.48
N ILE A 79 -8.91 17.81 2.18
CA ILE A 79 -7.47 17.50 2.05
C ILE A 79 -6.82 18.29 0.93
N LEU A 80 -7.39 18.28 -0.28
CA LEU A 80 -6.83 18.97 -1.44
C LEU A 80 -6.69 20.49 -1.24
N LYS A 81 -7.56 21.10 -0.42
CA LYS A 81 -7.46 22.52 -0.06
C LYS A 81 -6.23 22.86 0.79
N THR A 82 -5.61 21.86 1.41
CA THR A 82 -4.39 22.06 2.22
C THR A 82 -3.10 21.97 1.40
N PHE A 83 -3.19 21.57 0.14
CA PHE A 83 -2.03 21.48 -0.72
C PHE A 83 -1.50 22.85 -1.10
N PRO A 84 -0.19 22.98 -1.38
CA PRO A 84 0.35 24.24 -1.90
C PRO A 84 -0.30 24.57 -3.26
N ASP A 85 -0.64 25.85 -3.43
CA ASP A 85 -1.19 26.36 -4.69
C ASP A 85 -0.05 26.66 -5.68
N ASP A 86 0.59 25.61 -6.17
CA ASP A 86 1.64 25.70 -7.18
C ASP A 86 1.29 24.83 -8.41
N GLU A 87 1.97 25.11 -9.51
CA GLU A 87 1.71 24.42 -10.78
C GLU A 87 2.00 22.91 -10.70
N PRO A 88 3.10 22.41 -10.08
CA PRO A 88 3.36 20.99 -9.93
C PRO A 88 2.23 20.23 -9.19
N MET A 89 1.72 20.79 -8.10
CA MET A 89 0.65 20.14 -7.34
C MET A 89 -0.68 20.17 -8.09
N ARG A 90 -1.02 21.29 -8.76
CA ARG A 90 -2.22 21.35 -9.60
C ARG A 90 -2.18 20.28 -10.72
N ALA A 91 -1.02 20.13 -11.39
CA ALA A 91 -0.83 19.11 -12.42
C ALA A 91 -0.94 17.69 -11.85
N ALA A 92 -0.34 17.42 -10.69
CA ALA A 92 -0.43 16.12 -10.03
C ALA A 92 -1.87 15.78 -9.63
N VAL A 93 -2.60 16.73 -9.04
CA VAL A 93 -4.02 16.54 -8.69
C VAL A 93 -4.89 16.30 -9.94
N ALA A 94 -4.67 17.05 -11.00
CA ALA A 94 -5.42 16.88 -12.25
C ALA A 94 -5.22 15.50 -12.89
N SER A 95 -4.02 14.90 -12.72
CA SER A 95 -3.66 13.61 -13.33
C SER A 95 -4.32 12.40 -12.66
N CYS A 96 -4.67 12.49 -11.38
CA CYS A 96 -5.22 11.35 -10.61
C CYS A 96 -6.20 11.81 -9.52
N ARG A 97 -7.07 12.78 -9.88
CA ARG A 97 -8.11 13.25 -8.97
C ARG A 97 -8.97 12.09 -8.51
N GLY A 98 -9.21 12.02 -7.20
CA GLY A 98 -9.95 10.89 -6.62
C GLY A 98 -9.08 9.79 -6.02
N LEU A 99 -7.75 9.83 -6.20
CA LEU A 99 -6.83 8.93 -5.52
C LEU A 99 -6.97 9.07 -4.00
N ARG A 100 -7.03 7.93 -3.29
CA ARG A 100 -7.06 7.86 -1.82
C ARG A 100 -5.82 7.20 -1.26
N LEU A 101 -5.42 7.59 -0.05
CA LEU A 101 -4.50 6.79 0.76
C LEU A 101 -5.26 5.64 1.41
N LEU A 102 -4.82 4.42 1.16
CA LEU A 102 -5.40 3.22 1.76
C LEU A 102 -4.93 3.06 3.21
N ARG A 103 -5.80 2.48 4.05
CA ARG A 103 -5.44 2.08 5.42
C ARG A 103 -5.16 0.59 5.47
N GLN A 104 -3.91 0.22 5.53
CA GLN A 104 -3.46 -1.17 5.50
C GLN A 104 -3.29 -1.75 6.91
N ASP A 105 -3.31 -3.07 7.01
CA ASP A 105 -2.81 -3.76 8.21
C ASP A 105 -1.34 -3.37 8.44
N PRO A 106 -0.97 -2.93 9.66
CA PRO A 106 0.40 -2.46 9.96
C PRO A 106 1.49 -3.50 9.71
N TRP A 107 1.23 -4.78 9.98
CA TRP A 107 2.20 -5.84 9.73
C TRP A 107 2.38 -6.10 8.23
N GLU A 108 1.29 -6.28 7.49
CA GLU A 108 1.35 -6.47 6.03
C GLU A 108 2.05 -5.29 5.36
N CYS A 109 1.74 -4.06 5.79
CA CYS A 109 2.36 -2.84 5.31
C CYS A 109 3.87 -2.84 5.57
N LEU A 110 4.31 -3.06 6.82
CA LEU A 110 5.71 -3.11 7.21
C LEU A 110 6.47 -4.17 6.41
N ALA A 111 5.97 -5.40 6.39
CA ALA A 111 6.60 -6.51 5.68
C ALA A 111 6.75 -6.19 4.18
N SER A 112 5.69 -5.68 3.54
CA SER A 112 5.69 -5.33 2.12
C SER A 112 6.69 -4.20 1.79
N PHE A 113 6.80 -3.18 2.65
CA PHE A 113 7.76 -2.10 2.44
C PHE A 113 9.20 -2.48 2.76
N ILE A 114 9.46 -3.40 3.69
CA ILE A 114 10.80 -4.03 3.84
C ILE A 114 11.21 -4.70 2.52
N LEU A 115 10.28 -5.40 1.86
CA LEU A 115 10.53 -6.06 0.57
C LEU A 115 10.68 -5.09 -0.60
N SER A 116 10.24 -3.84 -0.47
CA SER A 116 10.23 -2.85 -1.55
C SER A 116 11.61 -2.25 -1.88
N SER A 117 12.59 -2.37 -1.00
CA SER A 117 13.92 -1.76 -1.18
C SER A 117 14.57 -2.19 -2.51
N THR A 118 14.96 -1.23 -3.37
CA THR A 118 15.62 -1.45 -4.67
C THR A 118 14.85 -2.37 -5.65
N LYS A 119 13.53 -2.48 -5.52
CA LYS A 119 12.69 -3.32 -6.37
C LYS A 119 11.64 -2.48 -7.12
N GLN A 120 11.33 -2.93 -8.33
CA GLN A 120 10.17 -2.42 -9.06
C GLN A 120 8.88 -3.01 -8.46
N ILE A 121 7.76 -2.29 -8.57
CA ILE A 121 6.45 -2.71 -8.04
C ILE A 121 6.06 -4.11 -8.50
N VAL A 122 6.31 -4.45 -9.77
CA VAL A 122 6.04 -5.80 -10.31
C VAL A 122 6.82 -6.88 -9.55
N GLN A 123 8.08 -6.62 -9.22
CA GLN A 123 8.91 -7.56 -8.46
C GLN A 123 8.43 -7.70 -7.01
N ILE A 124 8.00 -6.58 -6.39
CA ILE A 124 7.45 -6.61 -5.03
C ILE A 124 6.17 -7.45 -5.01
N ARG A 125 5.27 -7.22 -5.96
CA ARG A 125 4.03 -8.01 -6.13
C ARG A 125 4.33 -9.51 -6.25
N GLN A 126 5.39 -9.89 -7.01
CA GLN A 126 5.80 -11.30 -7.16
C GLN A 126 6.31 -11.89 -5.85
N ILE A 127 7.16 -11.18 -5.12
CA ILE A 127 7.70 -11.63 -3.84
C ILE A 127 6.58 -11.80 -2.81
N VAL A 128 5.70 -10.80 -2.69
CA VAL A 128 4.55 -10.84 -1.76
C VAL A 128 3.60 -12.00 -2.11
N ALA A 129 3.33 -12.24 -3.40
CA ALA A 129 2.49 -13.36 -3.82
C ALA A 129 3.11 -14.71 -3.45
N LEU A 130 4.42 -14.92 -3.69
CA LEU A 130 5.14 -16.13 -3.29
C LEU A 130 5.16 -16.32 -1.78
N LEU A 131 5.32 -15.24 -1.02
CA LEU A 131 5.28 -15.27 0.45
C LEU A 131 3.91 -15.75 0.94
N CYS A 132 2.82 -15.15 0.41
CA CYS A 132 1.45 -15.52 0.77
C CYS A 132 1.13 -16.95 0.36
N GLU A 133 1.52 -17.39 -0.85
CA GLU A 133 1.28 -18.75 -1.34
C GLU A 133 1.96 -19.81 -0.48
N ARG A 134 3.18 -19.56 0.00
CA ARG A 134 3.96 -20.51 0.78
C ARG A 134 3.59 -20.55 2.27
N PHE A 135 3.22 -19.41 2.83
CA PHE A 135 3.10 -19.27 4.28
C PHE A 135 1.76 -18.72 4.75
N GLY A 136 0.91 -18.23 3.83
CA GLY A 136 -0.45 -17.78 4.13
C GLY A 136 -1.47 -18.93 4.15
N GLU A 137 -2.65 -18.64 4.68
CA GLU A 137 -3.81 -19.54 4.65
C GLU A 137 -4.54 -19.39 3.31
N ARG A 138 -4.95 -20.50 2.72
CA ARG A 138 -5.73 -20.48 1.47
C ARG A 138 -7.15 -19.97 1.74
N LEU A 139 -7.59 -19.01 0.93
CA LEU A 139 -8.92 -18.40 1.01
C LEU A 139 -9.77 -18.84 -0.19
N ALA A 140 -11.07 -18.98 0.02
CA ALA A 140 -12.01 -19.19 -1.07
C ALA A 140 -12.15 -17.90 -1.89
N PRO A 141 -12.13 -17.95 -3.23
CA PRO A 141 -12.46 -16.79 -4.05
C PRO A 141 -13.98 -16.52 -4.02
N PRO A 142 -14.43 -15.27 -4.29
CA PRO A 142 -15.85 -15.00 -4.51
C PRO A 142 -16.40 -15.90 -5.63
N PRO A 143 -17.67 -16.28 -5.57
CA PRO A 143 -18.30 -17.09 -6.60
C PRO A 143 -18.18 -16.36 -7.96
N ALA A 144 -17.74 -17.09 -8.97
CA ALA A 144 -17.72 -16.59 -10.33
C ALA A 144 -19.19 -16.51 -10.80
N ASN A 145 -19.66 -15.29 -11.17
CA ASN A 145 -20.99 -15.14 -11.76
C ASN A 145 -21.05 -15.89 -13.11
N GLY A 146 -21.37 -17.21 -13.05
CA GLY A 146 -21.66 -18.04 -14.22
C GLY A 146 -20.50 -18.38 -15.17
N ARG A 147 -19.32 -17.81 -15.02
CA ARG A 147 -18.13 -18.14 -15.81
C ARG A 147 -17.05 -18.72 -14.90
N ARG A 148 -16.78 -20.01 -15.08
CA ARG A 148 -15.60 -20.69 -14.54
C ARG A 148 -14.38 -19.86 -14.95
N LEU A 149 -13.63 -19.33 -13.99
CA LEU A 149 -12.30 -18.76 -14.26
C LEU A 149 -11.48 -19.90 -14.86
N VAL A 150 -11.45 -19.99 -16.19
CA VAL A 150 -10.62 -20.94 -16.91
C VAL A 150 -9.20 -20.49 -16.67
N HIS A 151 -8.45 -21.31 -15.95
CA HIS A 151 -7.03 -21.15 -15.76
C HIS A 151 -6.35 -21.40 -17.11
N HIS A 152 -6.18 -20.36 -17.92
CA HIS A 152 -5.24 -20.42 -19.03
C HIS A 152 -3.84 -20.38 -18.42
N ASP A 153 -3.18 -21.54 -18.39
CA ASP A 153 -1.74 -21.68 -18.22
C ASP A 153 -1.06 -21.12 -19.49
N GLY A 154 -1.20 -19.83 -19.71
CA GLY A 154 -0.56 -19.14 -20.83
C GLY A 154 0.87 -18.78 -20.49
N ALA A 155 1.78 -19.03 -21.43
CA ALA A 155 3.24 -18.92 -21.37
C ALA A 155 3.83 -17.51 -21.12
N HIS A 156 3.07 -16.57 -20.60
CA HIS A 156 3.52 -15.22 -20.23
C HIS A 156 3.01 -14.89 -18.83
N GLY A 157 3.74 -15.35 -17.81
CA GLY A 157 3.87 -14.77 -16.45
C GLY A 157 2.64 -14.15 -15.77
N VAL A 158 1.41 -14.53 -16.12
CA VAL A 158 0.18 -14.04 -15.46
C VAL A 158 0.13 -14.67 -14.07
N MET A 159 0.59 -13.89 -13.10
CA MET A 159 0.50 -14.28 -11.69
C MET A 159 -0.98 -14.46 -11.33
N ARG A 160 -1.36 -15.64 -10.86
CA ARG A 160 -2.72 -15.96 -10.36
C ARG A 160 -3.12 -14.97 -9.27
N PRO A 161 -4.41 -14.58 -9.14
CA PRO A 161 -4.87 -13.84 -7.98
C PRO A 161 -4.48 -14.62 -6.72
N ALA A 162 -3.78 -13.97 -5.79
CA ALA A 162 -3.32 -14.65 -4.58
C ALA A 162 -4.52 -14.88 -3.65
N ASN A 163 -5.08 -16.10 -3.67
CA ASN A 163 -6.15 -16.55 -2.77
C ASN A 163 -5.58 -17.00 -1.41
N PHE A 164 -4.62 -16.25 -0.88
CA PHE A 164 -3.98 -16.57 0.39
C PHE A 164 -3.97 -15.35 1.29
N SER A 165 -4.16 -15.52 2.59
CA SER A 165 -3.96 -14.48 3.57
C SER A 165 -2.49 -14.04 3.59
N PHE A 166 -2.21 -12.84 4.11
CA PHE A 166 -0.84 -12.48 4.43
C PHE A 166 -0.38 -13.29 5.65
N PRO A 167 0.82 -13.90 5.65
CA PRO A 167 1.28 -14.69 6.79
C PRO A 167 1.51 -13.82 8.02
N SER A 168 1.09 -14.30 9.19
CA SER A 168 1.28 -13.59 10.47
C SER A 168 2.76 -13.45 10.85
N PRO A 169 3.11 -12.50 11.75
CA PRO A 169 4.45 -12.39 12.29
C PRO A 169 4.96 -13.70 12.87
N GLN A 170 4.12 -14.42 13.62
CA GLN A 170 4.46 -15.72 14.23
C GLN A 170 4.80 -16.77 13.18
N ARG A 171 4.03 -16.80 12.06
CA ARG A 171 4.28 -17.73 10.97
C ARG A 171 5.62 -17.45 10.28
N ILE A 172 5.96 -16.18 10.06
CA ILE A 172 7.24 -15.79 9.46
C ILE A 172 8.40 -15.98 10.44
N ALA A 173 8.21 -15.69 11.72
CA ALA A 173 9.24 -15.89 12.76
C ALA A 173 9.70 -17.34 12.88
N ALA A 174 8.81 -18.29 12.60
CA ALA A 174 9.08 -19.75 12.60
C ALA A 174 9.81 -20.22 11.32
N CYS A 175 9.96 -19.38 10.29
CA CYS A 175 10.70 -19.74 9.08
C CYS A 175 12.22 -19.65 9.29
N THR A 176 12.96 -20.35 8.41
CA THR A 176 14.39 -20.11 8.23
C THR A 176 14.61 -18.98 7.22
N GLU A 177 15.80 -18.41 7.24
CA GLU A 177 16.19 -17.43 6.21
C GLU A 177 16.16 -18.03 4.80
N ALA A 178 16.52 -19.31 4.66
CA ALA A 178 16.49 -20.04 3.40
C ALA A 178 15.07 -20.13 2.82
N ASP A 179 14.07 -20.40 3.67
CA ASP A 179 12.66 -20.44 3.28
C ASP A 179 12.20 -19.10 2.68
N LEU A 180 12.58 -18.00 3.33
CA LEU A 180 12.25 -16.66 2.87
C LEU A 180 13.02 -16.27 1.60
N ARG A 181 14.30 -16.62 1.49
CA ARG A 181 15.10 -16.41 0.27
C ARG A 181 14.51 -17.12 -0.94
N ALA A 182 13.90 -18.29 -0.74
CA ALA A 182 13.20 -19.04 -1.79
C ALA A 182 11.97 -18.30 -2.35
N CYS A 183 11.46 -17.25 -1.65
CA CYS A 183 10.46 -16.31 -2.18
C CYS A 183 11.07 -15.15 -2.99
N LYS A 184 12.30 -15.27 -3.48
CA LYS A 184 13.02 -14.26 -4.29
C LYS A 184 13.31 -12.94 -3.57
N MET A 185 13.35 -12.96 -2.23
CA MET A 185 13.58 -11.75 -1.40
C MET A 185 15.04 -11.27 -1.44
N GLY A 186 15.99 -12.18 -1.68
CA GLY A 186 17.43 -11.89 -1.65
C GLY A 186 17.88 -11.41 -0.27
N PHE A 187 18.63 -10.31 -0.21
CA PHE A 187 19.19 -9.73 1.02
C PHE A 187 18.14 -9.14 1.99
N ARG A 188 16.84 -9.12 1.62
CA ARG A 188 15.74 -8.61 2.46
C ARG A 188 15.20 -9.66 3.42
N ALA A 189 15.48 -10.93 3.15
CA ALA A 189 15.00 -12.02 3.99
C ALA A 189 15.42 -11.89 5.48
N PRO A 190 16.69 -11.57 5.83
CA PRO A 190 17.06 -11.32 7.21
C PRO A 190 16.28 -10.19 7.88
N GLY A 191 16.04 -9.08 7.18
CA GLY A 191 15.28 -7.94 7.72
C GLY A 191 13.83 -8.31 8.03
N LEU A 192 13.16 -9.00 7.11
CA LEU A 192 11.78 -9.47 7.32
C LEU A 192 11.71 -10.49 8.47
N LEU A 193 12.65 -11.44 8.52
CA LEU A 193 12.71 -12.45 9.59
C LEU A 193 12.96 -11.81 10.95
N ASN A 194 13.87 -10.84 11.04
CA ASN A 194 14.15 -10.11 12.26
C ASN A 194 12.91 -9.32 12.72
N ALA A 195 12.26 -8.57 11.84
CA ALA A 195 11.04 -7.83 12.16
C ALA A 195 9.94 -8.76 12.67
N ALA A 196 9.72 -9.90 12.00
CA ALA A 196 8.73 -10.88 12.41
C ALA A 196 9.02 -11.47 13.80
N ARG A 197 10.29 -11.77 14.12
CA ARG A 197 10.70 -12.28 15.43
C ARG A 197 10.54 -11.26 16.54
N GLN A 198 10.88 -10.01 16.30
CA GLN A 198 10.69 -8.94 17.28
C GLN A 198 9.21 -8.70 17.61
N ILE A 199 8.34 -8.74 16.59
CA ILE A 199 6.89 -8.56 16.78
C ILE A 199 6.30 -9.81 17.45
N ALA A 200 6.65 -11.01 17.00
CA ALA A 200 6.15 -12.27 17.58
C ALA A 200 6.65 -12.52 19.02
N GLY A 201 7.77 -11.92 19.39
CA GLY A 201 8.36 -11.98 20.75
C GLY A 201 8.08 -10.74 21.60
N ASP A 202 7.08 -9.93 21.24
CA ASP A 202 6.60 -8.73 21.97
C ASP A 202 7.69 -7.67 22.23
N GLN A 203 8.79 -7.70 21.47
CA GLN A 203 9.83 -6.67 21.54
C GLN A 203 9.43 -5.39 20.81
N LEU A 204 8.58 -5.50 19.80
CA LEU A 204 7.90 -4.39 19.12
C LEU A 204 6.40 -4.65 19.08
N ASP A 205 5.65 -3.80 19.77
CA ASP A 205 4.19 -3.81 19.75
C ASP A 205 3.66 -2.82 18.68
N LEU A 206 3.19 -3.37 17.55
CA LEU A 206 2.62 -2.58 16.48
C LEU A 206 1.36 -1.80 16.92
N GLY A 207 0.62 -2.28 17.93
CA GLY A 207 -0.54 -1.58 18.50
C GLY A 207 -0.14 -0.27 19.18
N LYS A 208 0.99 -0.27 19.88
CA LYS A 208 1.51 0.92 20.58
C LYS A 208 1.95 2.03 19.63
N ILE A 209 2.38 1.71 18.41
CA ILE A 209 2.78 2.72 17.43
C ILE A 209 1.68 3.77 17.20
N ARG A 210 0.39 3.37 17.26
CA ARG A 210 -0.76 4.28 17.10
C ARG A 210 -0.84 5.37 18.17
N THR A 211 -0.29 5.12 19.35
CA THR A 211 -0.39 6.04 20.51
C THR A 211 0.78 7.01 20.59
N LEU A 212 1.79 6.84 19.77
CA LEU A 212 2.98 7.68 19.71
C LEU A 212 2.77 8.88 18.79
N ASP A 213 3.51 9.96 19.03
CA ASP A 213 3.67 11.00 18.04
C ASP A 213 4.50 10.51 16.83
N TYR A 214 4.47 11.27 15.74
CA TYR A 214 5.15 10.88 14.49
C TYR A 214 6.66 10.62 14.69
N ALA A 215 7.36 11.46 15.44
CA ALA A 215 8.81 11.34 15.61
C ALA A 215 9.17 10.09 16.42
N ALA A 216 8.43 9.84 17.52
CA ALA A 216 8.61 8.66 18.36
C ALA A 216 8.21 7.38 17.60
N ALA A 217 7.08 7.37 16.90
CA ALA A 217 6.62 6.25 16.08
C ALA A 217 7.65 5.88 14.99
N ARG A 218 8.20 6.91 14.32
CA ARG A 218 9.24 6.74 13.30
C ARG A 218 10.52 6.16 13.89
N ALA A 219 10.98 6.68 15.01
CA ALA A 219 12.17 6.19 15.70
C ALA A 219 12.00 4.73 16.14
N GLU A 220 10.80 4.35 16.61
CA GLU A 220 10.48 2.99 17.03
C GLU A 220 10.56 1.99 15.87
N LEU A 221 9.94 2.32 14.71
CA LEU A 221 10.03 1.48 13.52
C LEU A 221 11.46 1.37 12.98
N MET A 222 12.26 2.42 13.09
CA MET A 222 13.65 2.43 12.61
C MET A 222 14.61 1.60 13.47
N LYS A 223 14.20 1.10 14.63
CA LYS A 223 14.98 0.11 15.42
C LYS A 223 15.03 -1.25 14.72
N LEU A 224 14.07 -1.54 13.83
CA LEU A 224 14.05 -2.79 13.08
C LEU A 224 15.16 -2.84 12.05
N HIS A 225 15.85 -3.98 11.98
CA HIS A 225 16.89 -4.20 10.98
C HIS A 225 16.34 -4.08 9.54
N GLY A 226 16.96 -3.22 8.75
CA GLY A 226 16.54 -2.96 7.35
C GLY A 226 15.40 -1.96 7.19
N VAL A 227 14.90 -1.36 8.29
CA VAL A 227 13.89 -0.29 8.26
C VAL A 227 14.59 1.07 8.39
N GLY A 228 14.77 1.74 7.27
CA GLY A 228 15.23 3.14 7.23
C GLY A 228 14.05 4.13 7.24
N GLY A 229 14.38 5.44 7.23
CA GLY A 229 13.38 6.50 7.29
C GLY A 229 12.27 6.38 6.24
N LYS A 230 12.60 6.07 4.98
CA LYS A 230 11.62 5.88 3.90
C LYS A 230 10.62 4.77 4.22
N ILE A 231 11.08 3.62 4.72
CA ILE A 231 10.20 2.48 5.05
C ILE A 231 9.33 2.85 6.24
N ALA A 232 9.91 3.44 7.29
CA ALA A 232 9.16 3.90 8.45
C ALA A 232 8.04 4.89 8.05
N ASP A 233 8.36 5.88 7.20
CA ASP A 233 7.40 6.86 6.71
C ASP A 233 6.28 6.22 5.87
N CYS A 234 6.59 5.23 5.02
CA CYS A 234 5.56 4.47 4.29
C CYS A 234 4.62 3.72 5.25
N VAL A 235 5.18 3.06 6.27
CA VAL A 235 4.39 2.30 7.25
C VAL A 235 3.50 3.24 8.08
N LEU A 236 4.04 4.37 8.52
CA LEU A 236 3.28 5.38 9.27
C LEU A 236 2.17 5.96 8.42
N LEU A 237 2.42 6.28 7.16
CA LEU A 237 1.42 6.82 6.26
C LEU A 237 0.32 5.81 5.95
N PHE A 238 0.68 4.65 5.41
CA PHE A 238 -0.29 3.69 4.87
C PHE A 238 -0.84 2.70 5.91
N GLY A 239 -0.09 2.40 6.98
CA GLY A 239 -0.52 1.49 8.04
C GLY A 239 -1.21 2.20 9.21
N TYR A 240 -0.81 3.42 9.52
CA TYR A 240 -1.27 4.13 10.73
C TYR A 240 -2.01 5.44 10.45
N GLY A 241 -1.83 6.07 9.28
CA GLY A 241 -2.48 7.32 8.93
C GLY A 241 -1.83 8.56 9.50
N PHE A 242 -0.53 8.55 9.62
CA PHE A 242 0.21 9.77 9.88
C PHE A 242 0.31 10.60 8.60
N ASP A 243 -0.69 11.40 8.32
CA ASP A 243 -0.85 12.16 7.07
C ASP A 243 0.30 13.15 6.80
N ALA A 244 1.03 13.53 7.85
CA ALA A 244 2.24 14.35 7.73
C ALA A 244 3.49 13.55 7.31
N ALA A 245 3.44 12.21 7.29
CA ALA A 245 4.55 11.38 6.82
C ALA A 245 4.74 11.56 5.32
N PHE A 246 6.00 11.82 4.91
CA PHE A 246 6.35 12.09 3.51
C PHE A 246 7.49 11.14 3.09
N PRO A 247 7.17 9.91 2.65
CA PRO A 247 8.18 8.96 2.21
C PRO A 247 8.95 9.49 0.99
N VAL A 248 10.26 9.65 1.11
CA VAL A 248 11.11 10.08 -0.01
C VAL A 248 11.81 8.85 -0.59
N ASP A 249 11.36 8.41 -1.75
CA ASP A 249 12.01 7.40 -2.58
C ASP A 249 12.63 8.03 -3.83
N VAL A 250 13.24 7.21 -4.67
CA VAL A 250 13.89 7.66 -5.92
C VAL A 250 12.94 8.43 -6.84
N TRP A 251 11.64 8.07 -6.88
CA TRP A 251 10.66 8.76 -7.70
C TRP A 251 10.31 10.13 -7.11
N ILE A 252 10.15 10.20 -5.81
CA ILE A 252 9.88 11.47 -5.10
C ILE A 252 11.11 12.37 -5.11
N GLU A 253 12.33 11.84 -4.93
CA GLU A 253 13.55 12.64 -5.12
C GLU A 253 13.58 13.28 -6.51
N ARG A 254 13.26 12.50 -7.56
CA ARG A 254 13.18 13.01 -8.93
C ARG A 254 12.05 14.03 -9.09
N ALA A 255 10.86 13.76 -8.55
CA ALA A 255 9.74 14.68 -8.59
C ALA A 255 10.12 16.03 -7.98
N LEU A 256 10.65 16.00 -6.76
CA LEU A 256 11.09 17.22 -6.08
C LEU A 256 12.18 17.95 -6.87
N GLN A 257 13.18 17.20 -7.38
CA GLN A 257 14.27 17.78 -8.15
C GLN A 257 13.79 18.43 -9.46
N GLU A 258 12.95 17.75 -10.23
CA GLU A 258 12.49 18.21 -11.54
C GLU A 258 11.45 19.32 -11.44
N LEU A 259 10.53 19.22 -10.49
CA LEU A 259 9.40 20.13 -10.38
C LEU A 259 9.68 21.37 -9.53
N TYR A 260 10.51 21.23 -8.48
CA TYR A 260 10.75 22.31 -7.51
C TYR A 260 12.18 22.84 -7.52
N PHE A 261 13.16 22.08 -8.05
CA PHE A 261 14.56 22.50 -8.11
C PHE A 261 15.17 22.33 -9.51
N PRO A 262 14.51 22.77 -10.61
CA PRO A 262 14.94 22.45 -11.98
C PRO A 262 16.30 23.07 -12.36
N ARG A 263 16.67 24.19 -11.73
CA ARG A 263 17.89 24.94 -12.09
C ARG A 263 19.16 24.47 -11.39
N ARG A 264 19.03 23.78 -10.25
CA ARG A 264 20.19 23.36 -9.45
C ARG A 264 19.86 22.09 -8.68
N ARG A 265 20.75 21.10 -8.77
CA ARG A 265 20.61 19.86 -7.98
C ARG A 265 20.58 20.20 -6.48
N ALA A 266 19.50 19.87 -5.83
CA ALA A 266 19.34 19.97 -4.40
C ALA A 266 19.97 18.75 -3.70
N SER A 267 20.58 18.94 -2.53
CA SER A 267 21.01 17.83 -1.70
C SER A 267 19.81 17.14 -1.05
N ASP A 268 19.96 15.87 -0.70
CA ASP A 268 18.91 15.08 -0.03
C ASP A 268 18.39 15.80 1.23
N LYS A 269 19.28 16.37 2.04
CA LYS A 269 18.92 17.17 3.21
C LYS A 269 18.03 18.37 2.85
N ARG A 270 18.28 19.01 1.71
CA ARG A 270 17.46 20.13 1.23
C ARG A 270 16.09 19.65 0.74
N LEU A 271 16.04 18.53 0.02
CA LEU A 271 14.78 17.92 -0.43
C LEU A 271 13.91 17.52 0.74
N HIS A 272 14.47 16.83 1.73
CA HIS A 272 13.75 16.45 2.95
C HIS A 272 13.23 17.66 3.74
N ARG A 273 14.05 18.70 3.89
CA ARG A 273 13.61 19.93 4.57
C ARG A 273 12.47 20.62 3.81
N PHE A 274 12.58 20.69 2.50
CA PHE A 274 11.53 21.26 1.65
C PHE A 274 10.22 20.46 1.80
N ALA A 275 10.29 19.14 1.70
CA ALA A 275 9.13 18.26 1.86
C ALA A 275 8.44 18.46 3.21
N ALA A 276 9.23 18.58 4.30
CA ALA A 276 8.70 18.76 5.65
C ALA A 276 7.95 20.10 5.89
N THR A 277 8.15 21.10 5.03
CA THR A 277 7.59 22.45 5.26
C THR A 277 6.65 22.93 4.16
N HIS A 278 6.71 22.34 2.96
CA HIS A 278 5.99 22.84 1.79
C HIS A 278 4.57 22.28 1.64
N PHE A 279 4.37 20.98 1.94
CA PHE A 279 3.15 20.27 1.58
C PHE A 279 2.04 20.28 2.65
N GLY A 280 2.25 20.96 3.76
CA GLY A 280 1.24 21.16 4.79
C GLY A 280 0.91 19.89 5.60
N PRO A 281 -0.25 19.86 6.28
CA PRO A 281 -0.61 18.80 7.22
C PRO A 281 -0.89 17.44 6.55
N HIS A 282 -1.30 17.43 5.28
CA HIS A 282 -1.56 16.23 4.49
C HIS A 282 -0.44 15.98 3.48
N ALA A 283 0.81 16.17 3.91
CA ALA A 283 2.00 16.00 3.06
C ALA A 283 2.08 14.59 2.44
N GLY A 284 1.61 13.55 3.14
CA GLY A 284 1.56 12.17 2.63
C GLY A 284 0.62 12.00 1.43
N TYR A 285 -0.52 12.69 1.44
CA TYR A 285 -1.39 12.76 0.26
C TYR A 285 -0.70 13.46 -0.90
N ALA A 286 -0.11 14.63 -0.67
CA ALA A 286 0.62 15.36 -1.70
C ALA A 286 1.76 14.51 -2.29
N GLN A 287 2.49 13.78 -1.44
CA GLN A 287 3.54 12.84 -1.86
C GLN A 287 2.99 11.75 -2.78
N GLN A 288 1.84 11.14 -2.45
CA GLN A 288 1.27 10.06 -3.25
C GLN A 288 0.74 10.57 -4.60
N TYR A 289 0.19 11.78 -4.65
CA TYR A 289 -0.19 12.43 -5.90
C TYR A 289 1.02 12.69 -6.81
N LEU A 290 2.11 13.25 -6.26
CA LEU A 290 3.36 13.46 -6.99
C LEU A 290 3.98 12.15 -7.47
N PHE A 291 3.97 11.11 -6.62
CA PHE A 291 4.49 9.79 -6.96
C PHE A 291 3.73 9.18 -8.14
N HIS A 292 2.40 9.20 -8.11
CA HIS A 292 1.55 8.67 -9.17
C HIS A 292 1.76 9.47 -10.47
N PHE A 293 1.75 10.80 -10.40
CA PHE A 293 1.99 11.69 -11.54
C PHE A 293 3.32 11.42 -12.24
N MET A 294 4.41 11.29 -11.46
CA MET A 294 5.72 11.02 -12.04
C MET A 294 5.85 9.65 -12.70
N ARG A 295 5.16 8.65 -12.15
CA ARG A 295 5.13 7.31 -12.75
C ARG A 295 4.36 7.27 -14.06
N THR A 296 3.18 7.90 -14.10
CA THR A 296 2.31 7.89 -15.30
C THR A 296 2.86 8.76 -16.42
N LYS A 297 3.61 9.83 -16.11
CA LYS A 297 4.24 10.69 -17.11
C LYS A 297 5.37 9.99 -17.90
N ARG A 298 5.95 8.91 -17.35
CA ARG A 298 7.13 8.22 -17.92
C ARG A 298 6.85 6.76 -18.35
N GLY A 299 5.67 6.25 -18.10
CA GLY A 299 5.21 4.94 -18.57
C GLY A 299 4.45 5.08 -19.88
#